data_6c8a6fa1a13edc765847be0654cd9c3f
#
_entry.id   6c8a6fa1a13edc765847be0654cd9c3f
#
_cell.length_a   1.000
_cell.length_b   1.000
_cell.length_c   1.000
_cell.angle_alpha   90.00
_cell.angle_beta   90.00
_cell.angle_gamma   90.00
#
_symmetry.space_group_name_H-M   'P 1'
#
loop_
_entity.id
_entity.type
_entity.pdbx_description
1 polymer ?
#
loop_
_entity_poly.entity_id
_entity_poly.type
_entity_poly.pdbx_seq_one_letter_code
_entity_poly.pdbx_strand_id
1 'polypeptide(L)'
;MNKESKNFSPGLIEENSRTRDYATSIQWLTLAHIVNQSFQLREHITMPLIQDNESNFRLFLGDIGMFSYQSGINAASFISNERENTLSGIFFENFVANELVAKEHHLFYWRGKASAELEFIVESDNRLYPIDVKKGRGTLNSLEKFSNHNKFEFAIKVSKNNYGYNPDQKLLTVPFYFMPFIAKDLADGTITI
;
A
#
# COMPACT_ATOMS: atom_id res chain seq x y z
N MET A 1 -20.30 10.52 5.44
CA MET A 1 -18.93 10.93 5.07
C MET A 1 -18.50 10.05 3.90
N ASN A 2 -18.45 10.59 2.70
CA ASN A 2 -17.92 9.86 1.54
C ASN A 2 -16.44 9.60 1.79
N LYS A 3 -16.06 8.32 1.83
CA LYS A 3 -14.66 7.91 1.87
C LYS A 3 -14.04 8.36 0.55
N GLU A 4 -13.22 9.41 0.57
CA GLU A 4 -12.53 9.87 -0.62
C GLU A 4 -11.76 8.69 -1.23
N SER A 5 -11.89 8.54 -2.54
CA SER A 5 -11.18 7.49 -3.26
C SER A 5 -9.68 7.79 -3.17
N LYS A 6 -8.88 6.84 -2.73
CA LYS A 6 -7.42 6.95 -2.75
C LYS A 6 -6.84 6.88 -4.17
N ASN A 7 -7.66 6.52 -5.15
CA ASN A 7 -7.22 6.42 -6.55
C ASN A 7 -7.01 7.80 -7.15
N PHE A 8 -6.06 7.89 -8.07
CA PHE A 8 -5.84 9.09 -8.86
C PHE A 8 -7.14 9.51 -9.53
N SER A 9 -7.51 10.77 -9.35
CA SER A 9 -8.71 11.36 -9.91
C SER A 9 -8.35 12.66 -10.63
N PRO A 10 -8.30 12.66 -11.97
CA PRO A 10 -7.94 13.85 -12.76
C PRO A 10 -8.91 15.01 -12.56
N GLY A 11 -10.19 14.72 -12.29
CA GLY A 11 -11.20 15.75 -12.01
C GLY A 11 -10.94 16.59 -10.75
N LEU A 12 -10.00 16.17 -9.88
CA LEU A 12 -9.51 16.99 -8.76
C LEU A 12 -8.46 18.02 -9.19
N ILE A 13 -7.86 17.85 -10.36
CA ILE A 13 -6.88 18.77 -10.93
C ILE A 13 -7.59 19.76 -11.86
N GLU A 14 -8.39 19.23 -12.77
CA GLU A 14 -9.14 20.01 -13.76
C GLU A 14 -10.49 19.36 -14.04
N GLU A 15 -11.55 20.14 -14.00
CA GLU A 15 -12.91 19.66 -14.24
C GLU A 15 -13.04 19.07 -15.64
N ASN A 16 -13.73 17.93 -15.76
CA ASN A 16 -13.91 17.16 -17.00
C ASN A 16 -12.65 16.53 -17.63
N SER A 17 -11.50 16.60 -16.96
CA SER A 17 -10.28 15.92 -17.43
C SER A 17 -10.36 14.40 -17.25
N ARG A 18 -9.56 13.69 -18.03
CA ARG A 18 -9.48 12.22 -18.03
C ARG A 18 -8.07 11.76 -17.68
N THR A 19 -7.93 10.55 -17.13
CA THR A 19 -6.63 9.96 -16.77
C THR A 19 -5.63 10.01 -17.94
N ARG A 20 -6.08 9.77 -19.18
CA ARG A 20 -5.24 9.81 -20.38
C ARG A 20 -4.60 11.18 -20.63
N ASP A 21 -5.24 12.26 -20.18
CA ASP A 21 -4.75 13.62 -20.41
C ASP A 21 -3.49 13.91 -19.58
N TYR A 22 -3.29 13.15 -18.51
CA TYR A 22 -2.12 13.20 -17.61
C TYR A 22 -1.14 12.05 -17.79
N ALA A 23 -1.43 11.07 -18.67
CA ALA A 23 -0.64 9.84 -18.79
C ALA A 23 0.85 10.11 -19.01
N THR A 24 1.18 11.02 -19.95
CA THR A 24 2.58 11.39 -20.24
C THR A 24 3.25 12.06 -19.04
N SER A 25 2.56 12.97 -18.36
CA SER A 25 3.12 13.65 -17.17
C SER A 25 3.38 12.68 -16.04
N ILE A 26 2.44 11.74 -15.78
CA ILE A 26 2.59 10.71 -14.76
C ILE A 26 3.76 9.79 -15.13
N GLN A 27 3.88 9.38 -16.39
CA GLN A 27 4.98 8.57 -16.87
C GLN A 27 6.34 9.25 -16.61
N TRP A 28 6.47 10.54 -16.92
CA TRP A 28 7.69 11.30 -16.64
C TRP A 28 8.02 11.36 -15.15
N LEU A 29 7.02 11.63 -14.31
CA LEU A 29 7.21 11.68 -12.87
C LEU A 29 7.61 10.31 -12.30
N THR A 30 7.07 9.22 -12.85
CA THR A 30 7.43 7.85 -12.46
C THR A 30 8.85 7.50 -12.90
N LEU A 31 9.22 7.82 -14.15
CA LEU A 31 10.59 7.60 -14.65
C LEU A 31 11.64 8.43 -13.88
N ALA A 32 11.26 9.60 -13.40
CA ALA A 32 12.10 10.44 -12.56
C ALA A 32 12.10 10.02 -11.08
N HIS A 33 11.43 8.93 -10.71
CA HIS A 33 11.25 8.46 -9.32
C HIS A 33 10.64 9.51 -8.37
N ILE A 34 9.92 10.49 -8.90
CA ILE A 34 9.20 11.48 -8.09
C ILE A 34 7.92 10.88 -7.52
N VAL A 35 7.26 10.01 -8.30
CA VAL A 35 6.08 9.27 -7.86
C VAL A 35 6.22 7.78 -8.18
N ASN A 36 5.58 6.94 -7.38
CA ASN A 36 5.42 5.51 -7.60
C ASN A 36 3.95 5.22 -7.87
N GLN A 37 3.67 4.43 -8.91
CA GLN A 37 2.30 3.99 -9.22
C GLN A 37 2.02 2.65 -8.57
N SER A 38 0.84 2.52 -7.95
CA SER A 38 0.30 1.25 -7.46
C SER A 38 -0.98 0.94 -8.20
N PHE A 39 -1.06 -0.22 -8.85
CA PHE A 39 -2.17 -0.60 -9.71
C PHE A 39 -3.16 -1.51 -9.01
N GLN A 40 -4.44 -1.38 -9.36
CA GLN A 40 -5.49 -2.24 -8.82
C GLN A 40 -5.39 -3.65 -9.43
N LEU A 41 -5.47 -4.66 -8.56
CA LEU A 41 -5.63 -6.06 -8.97
C LEU A 41 -7.11 -6.42 -9.11
N ARG A 42 -7.38 -7.46 -9.88
CA ARG A 42 -8.72 -8.08 -9.97
C ARG A 42 -9.14 -8.69 -8.65
N GLU A 43 -10.43 -8.92 -8.47
CA GLU A 43 -10.98 -9.57 -7.28
C GLU A 43 -10.36 -10.97 -7.08
N HIS A 44 -10.26 -11.75 -8.17
CA HIS A 44 -9.50 -13.00 -8.23
C HIS A 44 -8.12 -12.73 -8.81
N ILE A 45 -7.09 -13.00 -8.04
CA ILE A 45 -5.71 -12.79 -8.42
C ILE A 45 -5.17 -14.05 -9.09
N THR A 46 -4.49 -13.84 -10.20
CA THR A 46 -3.67 -14.86 -10.88
C THR A 46 -2.22 -14.43 -10.84
N MET A 47 -1.31 -15.36 -10.81
CA MET A 47 0.14 -15.09 -10.90
C MET A 47 0.64 -15.36 -12.33
N PRO A 48 1.56 -14.53 -12.84
CA PRO A 48 2.11 -13.33 -12.22
C PRO A 48 1.05 -12.25 -12.00
N LEU A 49 1.32 -11.31 -11.06
CA LEU A 49 0.40 -10.22 -10.77
C LEU A 49 0.21 -9.32 -11.99
N ILE A 50 -1.04 -9.14 -12.38
CA ILE A 50 -1.42 -8.32 -13.53
C ILE A 50 -2.49 -7.32 -13.09
N GLN A 51 -2.29 -6.07 -13.42
CA GLN A 51 -3.26 -5.00 -13.16
C GLN A 51 -4.61 -5.27 -13.84
N ASP A 52 -5.69 -4.89 -13.17
CA ASP A 52 -7.05 -5.02 -13.72
C ASP A 52 -7.31 -4.01 -14.85
N ASN A 53 -6.94 -2.76 -14.59
CA ASN A 53 -7.16 -1.65 -15.52
C ASN A 53 -6.08 -0.58 -15.33
N GLU A 54 -5.51 -0.11 -16.43
CA GLU A 54 -4.47 0.94 -16.43
C GLU A 54 -4.93 2.28 -15.86
N SER A 55 -6.24 2.54 -15.86
CA SER A 55 -6.82 3.78 -15.32
C SER A 55 -7.05 3.74 -13.80
N ASN A 56 -6.97 2.57 -13.18
CA ASN A 56 -7.19 2.38 -11.75
C ASN A 56 -5.86 2.24 -11.01
N PHE A 57 -5.30 3.35 -10.57
CA PHE A 57 -4.05 3.36 -9.83
C PHE A 57 -4.05 4.42 -8.74
N ARG A 58 -3.06 4.31 -7.85
CA ARG A 58 -2.72 5.29 -6.82
C ARG A 58 -1.33 5.84 -7.09
N LEU A 59 -1.08 7.04 -6.61
CA LEU A 59 0.23 7.67 -6.63
C LEU A 59 0.75 7.82 -5.20
N PHE A 60 1.99 7.40 -5.01
CA PHE A 60 2.77 7.63 -3.81
C PHE A 60 3.95 8.52 -4.17
N LEU A 61 4.30 9.47 -3.31
CA LEU A 61 5.54 10.24 -3.51
C LEU A 61 6.76 9.33 -3.32
N GLY A 62 7.74 9.46 -4.19
CA GLY A 62 8.96 8.64 -4.19
C GLY A 62 9.87 8.89 -2.98
N ASP A 63 9.64 9.96 -2.24
CA ASP A 63 10.40 10.32 -1.04
C ASP A 63 9.48 10.74 0.11
N ILE A 64 9.68 10.15 1.28
CA ILE A 64 8.86 10.39 2.47
C ILE A 64 9.11 11.77 3.09
N GLY A 65 10.30 12.32 2.92
CA GLY A 65 10.63 13.67 3.36
C GLY A 65 9.91 14.72 2.51
N MET A 66 9.84 14.51 1.19
CA MET A 66 9.03 15.32 0.28
C MET A 66 7.55 15.26 0.66
N PHE A 67 7.03 14.06 0.96
CA PHE A 67 5.66 13.91 1.44
C PHE A 67 5.41 14.68 2.73
N SER A 68 6.30 14.55 3.72
CA SER A 68 6.22 15.27 5.00
C SER A 68 6.20 16.79 4.80
N TYR A 69 7.09 17.29 3.97
CA TYR A 69 7.20 18.73 3.68
C TYR A 69 5.92 19.25 3.02
N GLN A 70 5.43 18.61 1.98
CA GLN A 70 4.23 19.03 1.25
C GLN A 70 2.96 18.93 2.10
N SER A 71 2.88 17.91 2.97
CA SER A 71 1.72 17.69 3.84
C SER A 71 1.75 18.52 5.13
N GLY A 72 2.82 19.26 5.38
CA GLY A 72 3.00 20.00 6.64
C GLY A 72 3.15 19.10 7.88
N ILE A 73 3.44 17.82 7.68
CA ILE A 73 3.63 16.84 8.74
C ILE A 73 5.08 17.01 9.26
N ASN A 74 5.23 17.25 10.54
CA ASN A 74 6.54 17.31 11.19
C ASN A 74 6.69 16.20 12.24
N ALA A 75 7.94 15.95 12.69
CA ALA A 75 8.25 14.93 13.68
C ALA A 75 7.45 15.10 14.99
N ALA A 76 7.22 16.33 15.42
CA ALA A 76 6.46 16.63 16.64
C ALA A 76 5.00 16.15 16.53
N SER A 77 4.40 16.20 15.34
CA SER A 77 3.03 15.75 15.13
C SER A 77 2.87 14.21 15.25
N PHE A 78 3.96 13.46 15.10
CA PHE A 78 3.97 12.01 15.35
C PHE A 78 4.16 11.65 16.81
N ILE A 79 4.89 12.50 17.56
CA ILE A 79 5.21 12.27 18.97
C ILE A 79 4.03 12.68 19.86
N SER A 80 3.39 13.79 19.54
CA SER A 80 2.23 14.30 20.24
C SER A 80 1.00 13.53 19.87
N ASN A 81 0.69 12.41 20.27
CA ASN A 81 -0.52 11.57 20.03
C ASN A 81 -1.86 12.29 19.71
N GLU A 82 -1.83 13.60 19.48
CA GLU A 82 -2.98 14.51 19.49
C GLU A 82 -3.82 14.55 18.22
N ARG A 83 -3.48 13.85 17.15
CA ARG A 83 -4.39 13.77 15.98
C ARG A 83 -4.37 12.39 15.36
N GLU A 84 -5.50 11.68 15.48
CA GLU A 84 -5.93 10.66 14.51
C GLU A 84 -6.18 11.35 13.16
N ASN A 85 -5.11 11.77 12.52
CA ASN A 85 -5.18 12.42 11.22
C ASN A 85 -5.23 11.36 10.12
N THR A 86 -6.18 11.50 9.20
CA THR A 86 -6.23 10.76 7.93
C THR A 86 -4.87 10.81 7.23
N LEU A 87 -4.18 11.96 7.28
CA LEU A 87 -2.83 12.17 6.74
C LEU A 87 -1.79 11.21 7.32
N SER A 88 -1.91 10.81 8.60
CA SER A 88 -0.94 9.87 9.17
C SER A 88 -1.09 8.45 8.61
N GLY A 89 -2.30 8.03 8.24
CA GLY A 89 -2.51 6.76 7.54
C GLY A 89 -1.85 6.78 6.16
N ILE A 90 -2.10 7.84 5.40
CA ILE A 90 -1.52 8.03 4.06
C ILE A 90 0.01 8.09 4.13
N PHE A 91 0.57 8.77 5.15
CA PHE A 91 2.01 8.82 5.38
C PHE A 91 2.61 7.42 5.55
N PHE A 92 2.01 6.57 6.39
CA PHE A 92 2.51 5.21 6.60
C PHE A 92 2.35 4.32 5.37
N GLU A 93 1.27 4.48 4.62
CA GLU A 93 1.10 3.81 3.33
C GLU A 93 2.20 4.25 2.34
N ASN A 94 2.50 5.55 2.27
CA ASN A 94 3.57 6.07 1.41
C ASN A 94 4.96 5.55 1.84
N PHE A 95 5.22 5.47 3.15
CA PHE A 95 6.45 4.90 3.66
C PHE A 95 6.61 3.43 3.22
N VAL A 96 5.57 2.60 3.42
CA VAL A 96 5.61 1.18 3.01
C VAL A 96 5.77 1.05 1.49
N ALA A 97 5.10 1.90 0.70
CA ALA A 97 5.29 1.93 -0.75
C ALA A 97 6.75 2.17 -1.15
N ASN A 98 7.40 3.14 -0.51
CA ASN A 98 8.80 3.47 -0.79
C ASN A 98 9.75 2.33 -0.41
N GLU A 99 9.52 1.65 0.72
CA GLU A 99 10.33 0.51 1.14
C GLU A 99 10.19 -0.68 0.16
N LEU A 100 8.99 -0.92 -0.34
CA LEU A 100 8.75 -1.95 -1.35
C LEU A 100 9.46 -1.61 -2.67
N VAL A 101 9.30 -0.38 -3.17
CA VAL A 101 9.95 0.07 -4.41
C VAL A 101 11.48 0.08 -4.29
N ALA A 102 12.03 0.44 -3.13
CA ALA A 102 13.47 0.38 -2.87
C ALA A 102 14.06 -1.04 -2.96
N LYS A 103 13.21 -2.07 -2.97
CA LYS A 103 13.56 -3.49 -3.20
C LYS A 103 12.98 -4.01 -4.50
N GLU A 104 12.72 -3.12 -5.46
CA GLU A 104 12.29 -3.43 -6.82
C GLU A 104 10.92 -4.13 -6.93
N HIS A 105 10.09 -4.08 -5.87
CA HIS A 105 8.73 -4.57 -5.95
C HIS A 105 7.85 -3.63 -6.77
N HIS A 106 7.07 -4.20 -7.69
CA HIS A 106 5.95 -3.49 -8.28
C HIS A 106 4.82 -3.33 -7.27
N LEU A 107 4.21 -2.15 -7.24
CA LEU A 107 3.14 -1.88 -6.30
C LEU A 107 1.78 -2.27 -6.89
N PHE A 108 1.09 -3.14 -6.18
CA PHE A 108 -0.29 -3.50 -6.45
C PHE A 108 -1.12 -3.38 -5.18
N TYR A 109 -2.40 -3.03 -5.33
CA TYR A 109 -3.37 -3.06 -4.25
C TYR A 109 -4.60 -3.88 -4.66
N TRP A 110 -5.32 -4.38 -3.67
CA TRP A 110 -6.56 -5.11 -3.90
C TRP A 110 -7.75 -4.36 -3.31
N ARG A 111 -8.85 -4.34 -4.07
CA ARG A 111 -10.11 -3.76 -3.64
C ARG A 111 -11.24 -4.75 -3.89
N GLY A 112 -11.93 -5.15 -2.82
CA GLY A 112 -13.08 -6.01 -2.86
C GLY A 112 -14.39 -5.27 -2.64
N LYS A 113 -15.47 -6.03 -2.54
CA LYS A 113 -16.82 -5.50 -2.26
C LYS A 113 -16.91 -4.86 -0.87
N ALA A 114 -17.91 -3.98 -0.70
CA ALA A 114 -18.18 -3.29 0.58
C ALA A 114 -16.94 -2.62 1.19
N SER A 115 -16.22 -1.87 0.39
CA SER A 115 -15.05 -1.07 0.79
C SER A 115 -13.90 -1.87 1.43
N ALA A 116 -13.83 -3.20 1.20
CA ALA A 116 -12.66 -3.97 1.60
C ALA A 116 -11.47 -3.59 0.74
N GLU A 117 -10.32 -3.41 1.38
CA GLU A 117 -9.10 -2.95 0.71
C GLU A 117 -7.87 -3.47 1.44
N LEU A 118 -6.89 -3.93 0.66
CA LEU A 118 -5.54 -4.22 1.15
C LEU A 118 -4.58 -3.30 0.40
N GLU A 119 -3.78 -2.59 1.14
CA GLU A 119 -2.95 -1.50 0.63
C GLU A 119 -1.90 -2.00 -0.36
N PHE A 120 -1.31 -3.18 -0.10
CA PHE A 120 -0.37 -3.78 -1.03
C PHE A 120 -0.58 -5.29 -1.12
N ILE A 121 -0.30 -5.82 -2.31
CA ILE A 121 -0.18 -7.25 -2.57
C ILE A 121 1.18 -7.46 -3.21
N VAL A 122 2.00 -8.31 -2.61
CA VAL A 122 3.32 -8.67 -3.13
C VAL A 122 3.30 -10.13 -3.54
N GLU A 123 3.91 -10.41 -4.70
CA GLU A 123 4.24 -11.75 -5.13
C GLU A 123 5.72 -12.01 -4.82
N SER A 124 6.00 -13.13 -4.17
CA SER A 124 7.34 -13.61 -3.88
C SER A 124 7.36 -15.14 -3.94
N ASP A 125 8.31 -15.71 -4.65
CA ASP A 125 8.46 -17.17 -4.79
C ASP A 125 7.13 -17.87 -5.15
N ASN A 126 6.41 -17.31 -6.13
CA ASN A 126 5.10 -17.80 -6.59
C ASN A 126 4.03 -17.91 -5.49
N ARG A 127 4.11 -17.06 -4.46
CA ARG A 127 3.17 -16.95 -3.35
C ARG A 127 2.71 -15.52 -3.18
N LEU A 128 1.48 -15.34 -2.66
CA LEU A 128 0.90 -14.03 -2.40
C LEU A 128 1.11 -13.64 -0.93
N TYR A 129 1.51 -12.40 -0.74
CA TYR A 129 1.65 -11.76 0.57
C TYR A 129 0.83 -10.47 0.61
N PRO A 130 -0.42 -10.53 1.11
CA PRO A 130 -1.21 -9.33 1.33
C PRO A 130 -0.64 -8.51 2.48
N ILE A 131 -0.48 -7.21 2.27
CA ILE A 131 0.05 -6.26 3.26
C ILE A 131 -1.03 -5.26 3.62
N ASP A 132 -1.39 -5.21 4.90
CA ASP A 132 -2.36 -4.29 5.48
C ASP A 132 -1.62 -3.26 6.35
N VAL A 133 -1.73 -1.98 6.00
CA VAL A 133 -1.04 -0.89 6.73
C VAL A 133 -2.02 -0.21 7.66
N LYS A 134 -1.78 -0.32 8.97
CA LYS A 134 -2.68 0.23 9.99
C LYS A 134 -1.94 1.04 11.04
N LYS A 135 -2.43 2.25 11.31
CA LYS A 135 -1.90 3.09 12.40
C LYS A 135 -2.04 2.43 13.78
N GLY A 136 -3.05 1.58 13.99
CA GLY A 136 -3.35 0.98 15.29
C GLY A 136 -4.10 -0.35 15.19
N ARG A 137 -5.01 -0.61 16.16
CA ARG A 137 -5.86 -1.80 16.19
C ARG A 137 -6.91 -1.72 15.09
N GLY A 138 -6.59 -2.13 13.86
CA GLY A 138 -7.56 -2.29 12.77
C GLY A 138 -8.21 -3.67 12.79
N THR A 139 -9.43 -3.77 12.26
CA THR A 139 -10.11 -5.06 12.03
C THR A 139 -9.51 -5.77 10.82
N LEU A 140 -9.55 -7.10 10.81
CA LEU A 140 -9.07 -7.93 9.70
C LEU A 140 -10.12 -8.18 8.61
N ASN A 141 -11.23 -7.44 8.61
CA ASN A 141 -12.36 -7.66 7.70
C ASN A 141 -11.97 -7.65 6.22
N SER A 142 -10.98 -6.84 5.84
CA SER A 142 -10.49 -6.81 4.46
C SER A 142 -9.74 -8.09 4.12
N LEU A 143 -8.93 -8.60 5.05
CA LEU A 143 -8.18 -9.83 4.88
C LEU A 143 -9.12 -11.05 4.81
N GLU A 144 -10.16 -11.10 5.64
CA GLU A 144 -11.18 -12.15 5.59
C GLU A 144 -11.88 -12.17 4.23
N LYS A 145 -12.28 -11.00 3.71
CA LYS A 145 -12.89 -10.89 2.38
C LYS A 145 -11.91 -11.30 1.27
N PHE A 146 -10.65 -10.95 1.41
CA PHE A 146 -9.60 -11.35 0.48
C PHE A 146 -9.41 -12.86 0.46
N SER A 147 -9.38 -13.50 1.63
CA SER A 147 -9.20 -14.95 1.79
C SER A 147 -10.31 -15.79 1.16
N ASN A 148 -11.52 -15.23 1.00
CA ASN A 148 -12.63 -15.92 0.35
C ASN A 148 -12.39 -16.16 -1.16
N HIS A 149 -11.52 -15.38 -1.77
CA HIS A 149 -11.27 -15.39 -3.21
C HIS A 149 -9.84 -15.75 -3.59
N ASN A 150 -8.89 -15.53 -2.67
CA ASN A 150 -7.47 -15.66 -2.95
C ASN A 150 -6.75 -16.47 -1.88
N LYS A 151 -5.90 -17.41 -2.31
CA LYS A 151 -5.00 -18.13 -1.40
C LYS A 151 -3.74 -17.30 -1.19
N PHE A 152 -3.23 -17.27 0.02
CA PHE A 152 -1.97 -16.61 0.38
C PHE A 152 -1.23 -17.42 1.44
N GLU A 153 0.06 -17.21 1.57
CA GLU A 153 0.89 -17.90 2.55
C GLU A 153 0.57 -17.38 3.96
N PHE A 154 0.83 -16.12 4.19
CA PHE A 154 0.39 -15.36 5.36
C PHE A 154 0.25 -13.88 4.98
N ALA A 155 -0.54 -13.16 5.74
CA ALA A 155 -0.68 -11.72 5.58
C ALA A 155 0.31 -10.97 6.49
N ILE A 156 0.71 -9.78 6.06
CA ILE A 156 1.61 -8.90 6.81
C ILE A 156 0.81 -7.69 7.25
N LYS A 157 0.74 -7.45 8.56
CA LYS A 157 0.16 -6.24 9.14
C LYS A 157 1.26 -5.31 9.58
N VAL A 158 1.46 -4.22 8.85
CA VAL A 158 2.41 -3.19 9.23
C VAL A 158 1.73 -2.18 10.15
N SER A 159 2.24 -2.02 11.36
CA SER A 159 1.59 -1.19 12.39
C SER A 159 2.58 -0.68 13.45
N LYS A 160 2.07 0.04 14.44
CA LYS A 160 2.86 0.45 15.63
C LYS A 160 3.04 -0.69 16.66
N ASN A 161 2.43 -1.85 16.44
CA ASN A 161 2.52 -2.98 17.36
C ASN A 161 3.89 -3.66 17.27
N ASN A 162 4.22 -4.46 18.28
CA ASN A 162 5.42 -5.27 18.30
C ASN A 162 5.37 -6.36 17.23
N TYR A 163 6.54 -6.83 16.82
CA TYR A 163 6.68 -8.00 15.96
C TYR A 163 6.06 -9.24 16.60
N GLY A 164 5.34 -10.02 15.80
CA GLY A 164 4.75 -11.28 16.24
C GLY A 164 3.92 -11.95 15.15
N TYR A 165 3.86 -13.27 15.23
CA TYR A 165 3.07 -14.09 14.33
C TYR A 165 1.89 -14.75 15.03
N ASN A 166 0.72 -14.67 14.40
CA ASN A 166 -0.48 -15.39 14.84
C ASN A 166 -0.81 -16.49 13.82
N PRO A 167 -0.59 -17.78 14.14
CA PRO A 167 -0.80 -18.89 13.23
C PRO A 167 -2.28 -19.10 12.89
N ASP A 168 -3.20 -18.85 13.82
CA ASP A 168 -4.64 -19.06 13.61
C ASP A 168 -5.18 -18.11 12.54
N GLN A 169 -4.63 -16.90 12.45
CA GLN A 169 -4.99 -15.87 11.48
C GLN A 169 -4.05 -15.83 10.28
N LYS A 170 -2.98 -16.62 10.27
CA LYS A 170 -1.87 -16.51 9.31
C LYS A 170 -1.43 -15.06 9.16
N LEU A 171 -1.18 -14.38 10.26
CA LEU A 171 -0.91 -12.95 10.31
C LEU A 171 0.42 -12.66 10.98
N LEU A 172 1.35 -12.11 10.21
CA LEU A 172 2.60 -11.54 10.70
C LEU A 172 2.38 -10.06 11.00
N THR A 173 2.51 -9.65 12.26
CA THR A 173 2.51 -8.24 12.64
C THR A 173 3.94 -7.71 12.66
N VAL A 174 4.15 -6.59 11.98
CA VAL A 174 5.48 -6.00 11.79
C VAL A 174 5.43 -4.53 12.18
N PRO A 175 6.33 -4.06 13.06
CA PRO A 175 6.50 -2.63 13.31
C PRO A 175 7.04 -1.92 12.06
N PHE A 176 6.67 -0.66 11.86
CA PHE A 176 7.04 0.10 10.65
C PHE A 176 8.54 0.08 10.35
N TYR A 177 9.39 0.21 11.36
CA TYR A 177 10.84 0.25 11.20
C TYR A 177 11.45 -1.10 10.75
N PHE A 178 10.69 -2.19 10.76
CA PHE A 178 11.09 -3.49 10.22
C PHE A 178 10.77 -3.63 8.72
N MET A 179 9.96 -2.73 8.17
CA MET A 179 9.51 -2.86 6.77
C MET A 179 10.65 -2.96 5.74
N PRO A 180 11.79 -2.25 5.88
CA PRO A 180 12.94 -2.41 4.99
C PRO A 180 13.50 -3.84 4.92
N PHE A 181 13.48 -4.56 6.04
CA PHE A 181 13.93 -5.96 6.11
C PHE A 181 12.89 -6.90 5.49
N ILE A 182 11.62 -6.70 5.81
CA ILE A 182 10.50 -7.47 5.23
C ILE A 182 10.46 -7.31 3.71
N ALA A 183 10.62 -6.09 3.21
CA ALA A 183 10.64 -5.82 1.76
C ALA A 183 11.83 -6.55 1.08
N LYS A 184 12.99 -6.58 1.75
CA LYS A 184 14.16 -7.33 1.27
C LYS A 184 13.90 -8.84 1.26
N ASP A 185 13.39 -9.39 2.37
CA ASP A 185 13.13 -10.84 2.49
C ASP A 185 12.09 -11.30 1.45
N LEU A 186 11.09 -10.45 1.16
CA LEU A 186 10.14 -10.69 0.07
C LEU A 186 10.82 -10.68 -1.29
N ALA A 187 11.75 -9.75 -1.56
CA ALA A 187 12.47 -9.68 -2.83
C ALA A 187 13.40 -10.88 -3.03
N ASP A 188 14.05 -11.33 -1.96
CA ASP A 188 14.98 -12.46 -1.98
C ASP A 188 14.25 -13.83 -1.93
N GLY A 189 12.93 -13.86 -1.72
CA GLY A 189 12.15 -15.10 -1.51
C GLY A 189 12.50 -15.84 -0.20
N THR A 190 13.08 -15.13 0.76
CA THR A 190 13.60 -15.72 2.03
C THR A 190 12.70 -15.46 3.23
N ILE A 191 11.54 -14.82 3.01
CA ILE A 191 10.64 -14.50 4.11
C ILE A 191 10.14 -15.77 4.80
N THR A 192 10.43 -15.88 6.07
CA THR A 192 10.03 -16.99 6.95
C THR A 192 9.38 -16.45 8.22
N ILE A 193 8.59 -17.33 8.90
CA ILE A 193 7.89 -17.01 10.14
C ILE A 193 8.59 -17.72 11.29
#